data_7bf139aa201911ecf8a4005247e5105f
#
_entry.id   7bf139aa201911ecf8a4005247e5105f
#
_cell.length_a   1.000
_cell.length_b   1.000
_cell.length_c   1.000
_cell.angle_alpha   90.00
_cell.angle_beta   90.00
_cell.angle_gamma   90.00
#
_symmetry.space_group_name_H-M   'P 1'
#
loop_
_entity.id
_entity.type
_entity.pdbx_description
1 polymer ?
#
loop_
_entity_poly.entity_id
_entity_poly.type
_entity_poly.pdbx_seq_one_letter_code
_entity_poly.pdbx_strand_id
1 'polypeptide(L)'
;LEWKVSKGGNSGIFYLAQEVKNDKGEYEPIYISAPECQVLDNENHPDARLGKDGNRMSTSLYDMIPAKPQNAKPAGEWNKVKILCYKGTVVHYQNDEPVVEYHLWTDQWREMIHNSKFSKEKWPVAYELLTNVGGENHEGYIGFQDHGDDVWFRNIKVKVLE
;
A
#
# COMPACT_ATOMS: atom_id res chain seq x y z
N LEU A 1 -12.86 -1.71 -5.02
CA LEU A 1 -12.87 -0.46 -5.78
C LEU A 1 -12.23 -0.63 -7.15
N GLU A 2 -12.39 0.40 -7.98
CA GLU A 2 -11.64 0.54 -9.24
C GLU A 2 -10.89 1.86 -9.24
N TRP A 3 -9.71 1.86 -9.85
CA TRP A 3 -8.87 3.04 -10.00
C TRP A 3 -8.42 3.24 -11.46
N LYS A 4 -8.10 4.49 -11.78
CA LYS A 4 -7.54 4.92 -13.05
C LYS A 4 -6.57 6.06 -12.78
N VAL A 5 -5.42 6.08 -13.45
CA VAL A 5 -4.44 7.17 -13.36
C VAL A 5 -4.20 7.82 -14.71
N SER A 6 -3.78 9.08 -14.69
CA SER A 6 -3.21 9.75 -15.87
C SER A 6 -1.88 9.14 -16.26
N LYS A 7 -1.37 9.52 -17.43
CA LYS A 7 -0.01 9.11 -17.87
C LYS A 7 1.04 9.61 -16.88
N GLY A 8 1.85 8.68 -16.38
CA GLY A 8 2.84 8.92 -15.34
C GLY A 8 2.26 9.13 -13.95
N GLY A 9 0.98 8.81 -13.75
CA GLY A 9 0.30 9.03 -12.46
C GLY A 9 0.71 8.07 -11.36
N ASN A 10 0.67 8.57 -10.12
CA ASN A 10 0.99 7.86 -8.89
C ASN A 10 -0.06 8.16 -7.82
N SER A 11 -0.42 7.14 -7.08
CA SER A 11 -1.29 7.19 -5.90
C SER A 11 -1.06 5.93 -5.06
N GLY A 12 -1.79 5.75 -3.97
CA GLY A 12 -1.73 4.57 -3.12
C GLY A 12 -3.03 4.37 -2.37
N ILE A 13 -3.34 3.13 -2.03
CA ILE A 13 -4.45 2.75 -1.18
C ILE A 13 -3.88 2.23 0.12
N PHE A 14 -4.15 2.93 1.22
CA PHE A 14 -3.69 2.60 2.56
C PHE A 14 -4.81 1.95 3.37
N TYR A 15 -4.47 1.06 4.27
CA TYR A 15 -5.40 0.41 5.18
C TYR A 15 -4.75 0.18 6.53
N LEU A 16 -5.55 0.10 7.59
CA LEU A 16 -5.11 0.06 8.98
C LEU A 16 -4.24 1.27 9.37
N ALA A 17 -4.43 2.41 8.70
CA ALA A 17 -3.67 3.63 8.94
C ALA A 17 -3.99 4.24 10.29
N GLN A 18 -2.97 4.83 10.93
CA GLN A 18 -3.09 5.57 12.18
C GLN A 18 -2.87 7.05 11.95
N GLU A 19 -3.63 7.90 12.63
CA GLU A 19 -3.32 9.32 12.75
C GLU A 19 -2.20 9.51 13.75
N VAL A 20 -1.01 9.83 13.27
CA VAL A 20 0.18 10.04 14.08
C VAL A 20 0.60 11.49 14.02
N LYS A 21 0.94 12.08 15.18
CA LYS A 21 1.47 13.44 15.25
C LYS A 21 2.92 13.38 15.71
N ASN A 22 3.75 14.26 15.11
CA ASN A 22 5.11 14.48 15.54
C ASN A 22 5.17 15.35 16.81
N ASP A 23 6.36 15.57 17.33
CA ASP A 23 6.59 16.39 18.55
C ASP A 23 6.12 17.84 18.41
N LYS A 24 5.89 18.33 17.20
CA LYS A 24 5.34 19.67 16.92
C LYS A 24 3.82 19.69 16.85
N GLY A 25 3.16 18.53 16.95
CA GLY A 25 1.72 18.39 16.83
C GLY A 25 1.20 18.36 15.38
N GLU A 26 2.10 18.26 14.39
CA GLU A 26 1.76 18.12 12.97
C GLU A 26 1.52 16.65 12.63
N TYR A 27 0.59 16.38 11.71
CA TYR A 27 0.34 15.02 11.28
C TYR A 27 1.48 14.49 10.43
N GLU A 28 1.90 13.28 10.75
CA GLU A 28 2.84 12.51 9.94
C GLU A 28 2.17 11.95 8.68
N PRO A 29 2.95 11.67 7.62
CA PRO A 29 2.41 11.07 6.41
C PRO A 29 1.80 9.69 6.67
N ILE A 30 0.67 9.39 6.02
CA ILE A 30 -0.08 8.12 6.19
C ILE A 30 0.78 6.87 5.95
N TYR A 31 1.71 6.94 5.01
CA TYR A 31 2.54 5.80 4.59
C TYR A 31 3.56 5.32 5.62
N ILE A 32 3.78 6.07 6.72
CA ILE A 32 4.64 5.59 7.80
C ILE A 32 3.92 4.68 8.79
N SER A 33 2.58 4.69 8.79
CA SER A 33 1.77 3.93 9.74
C SER A 33 0.91 2.83 9.10
N ALA A 34 0.90 2.74 7.77
CA ALA A 34 -0.01 1.87 7.04
C ALA A 34 0.68 1.11 5.90
N PRO A 35 0.31 -0.15 5.66
CA PRO A 35 0.64 -0.82 4.42
C PRO A 35 0.01 -0.11 3.23
N GLU A 36 0.74 -0.06 2.12
CA GLU A 36 0.30 0.59 0.90
C GLU A 36 0.11 -0.43 -0.22
N CYS A 37 -1.10 -0.48 -0.77
CA CYS A 37 -1.38 -1.11 -2.05
C CYS A 37 -1.15 -0.07 -3.15
N GLN A 38 -0.06 -0.21 -3.90
CA GLN A 38 0.39 0.79 -4.87
C GLN A 38 -0.61 1.00 -6.01
N VAL A 39 -0.77 2.26 -6.44
CA VAL A 39 -1.51 2.68 -7.63
C VAL A 39 -0.57 3.48 -8.52
N LEU A 40 -0.22 2.92 -9.70
CA LEU A 40 0.86 3.49 -10.52
C LEU A 40 0.62 3.26 -12.02
N ASP A 41 1.03 4.21 -12.84
CA ASP A 41 1.32 3.94 -14.24
C ASP A 41 2.68 3.23 -14.36
N ASN A 42 2.64 1.92 -14.48
CA ASN A 42 3.84 1.07 -14.52
C ASN A 42 4.77 1.36 -15.69
N GLU A 43 4.24 1.90 -16.79
CA GLU A 43 5.02 2.16 -18.01
C GLU A 43 5.79 3.48 -17.95
N ASN A 44 5.14 4.54 -17.44
CA ASN A 44 5.63 5.90 -17.56
C ASN A 44 6.14 6.50 -16.23
N HIS A 45 5.70 6.01 -15.07
CA HIS A 45 6.18 6.55 -13.80
C HIS A 45 7.55 5.98 -13.44
N PRO A 46 8.53 6.82 -13.04
CA PRO A 46 9.90 6.37 -12.74
C PRO A 46 9.98 5.40 -11.56
N ASP A 47 9.08 5.49 -10.58
CA ASP A 47 9.09 4.62 -9.39
C ASP A 47 8.89 3.13 -9.74
N ALA A 48 8.24 2.82 -10.87
CA ALA A 48 8.10 1.44 -11.36
C ALA A 48 9.44 0.72 -11.58
N ARG A 49 10.51 1.48 -11.83
CA ARG A 49 11.88 0.98 -12.08
C ARG A 49 12.77 1.04 -10.84
N LEU A 50 12.26 1.59 -9.76
CA LEU A 50 12.93 1.65 -8.46
C LEU A 50 12.52 0.45 -7.59
N GLY A 51 13.17 0.32 -6.44
CA GLY A 51 12.94 -0.81 -5.54
C GLY A 51 13.58 -2.11 -6.05
N LYS A 52 12.95 -3.22 -5.76
CA LYS A 52 13.46 -4.56 -6.08
C LYS A 52 12.37 -5.41 -6.73
N ASP A 53 12.70 -6.05 -7.85
CA ASP A 53 11.84 -7.03 -8.54
C ASP A 53 10.44 -6.50 -8.91
N GLY A 54 10.26 -5.17 -9.07
CA GLY A 54 8.98 -4.53 -9.37
C GLY A 54 8.08 -4.31 -8.15
N ASN A 55 8.62 -4.32 -6.95
CA ASN A 55 7.85 -4.14 -5.71
C ASN A 55 7.29 -2.73 -5.48
N ARG A 56 7.45 -1.82 -6.45
CA ARG A 56 6.81 -0.51 -6.49
C ARG A 56 5.85 -0.32 -7.66
N MET A 57 5.57 -1.39 -8.40
CA MET A 57 4.53 -1.39 -9.44
C MET A 57 3.12 -1.51 -8.82
N SER A 58 2.10 -1.24 -9.63
CA SER A 58 0.69 -1.31 -9.23
C SER A 58 0.34 -2.56 -8.44
N THR A 59 -0.46 -2.39 -7.40
CA THR A 59 -1.02 -3.41 -6.51
C THR A 59 0.02 -4.20 -5.70
N SER A 60 1.31 -3.89 -5.86
CA SER A 60 2.36 -4.37 -4.95
C SER A 60 2.09 -3.92 -3.51
N LEU A 61 2.54 -4.69 -2.53
CA LEU A 61 2.81 -4.13 -1.20
C LEU A 61 4.05 -3.26 -1.34
N TYR A 62 3.85 -1.94 -1.35
CA TYR A 62 4.87 -0.97 -1.74
C TYR A 62 6.21 -1.19 -1.03
N ASP A 63 7.29 -1.25 -1.84
CA ASP A 63 8.68 -1.44 -1.43
C ASP A 63 8.98 -2.77 -0.70
N MET A 64 8.01 -3.70 -0.65
CA MET A 64 8.16 -4.99 0.06
C MET A 64 7.89 -6.19 -0.85
N ILE A 65 6.65 -6.36 -1.36
CA ILE A 65 6.26 -7.54 -2.16
C ILE A 65 5.75 -7.10 -3.53
N PRO A 66 6.38 -7.56 -4.63
CA PRO A 66 5.88 -7.28 -5.96
C PRO A 66 4.57 -8.01 -6.26
N ALA A 67 3.64 -7.33 -6.96
CA ALA A 67 2.43 -7.97 -7.48
C ALA A 67 2.80 -8.97 -8.60
N LYS A 68 2.41 -10.23 -8.42
CA LYS A 68 2.63 -11.31 -9.40
C LYS A 68 1.38 -12.19 -9.53
N PRO A 69 0.82 -12.35 -10.75
CA PRO A 69 1.23 -11.68 -11.99
C PRO A 69 1.00 -10.17 -11.96
N GLN A 70 1.80 -9.42 -12.71
CA GLN A 70 1.55 -8.00 -12.93
C GLN A 70 0.60 -7.86 -14.14
N ASN A 71 -0.68 -7.63 -13.86
CA ASN A 71 -1.75 -7.56 -14.85
C ASN A 71 -2.47 -6.22 -14.89
N ALA A 72 -1.79 -5.13 -14.42
CA ALA A 72 -2.34 -3.78 -14.51
C ALA A 72 -2.55 -3.37 -15.97
N LYS A 73 -3.70 -2.74 -16.23
CA LYS A 73 -3.99 -2.10 -17.51
C LYS A 73 -3.26 -0.76 -17.57
N PRO A 74 -2.96 -0.27 -18.79
CA PRO A 74 -2.28 1.01 -19.00
C PRO A 74 -2.98 2.21 -18.37
N ALA A 75 -2.25 3.33 -18.24
CA ALA A 75 -2.81 4.62 -17.85
C ALA A 75 -4.02 4.99 -18.72
N GLY A 76 -5.05 5.59 -18.11
CA GLY A 76 -6.32 5.91 -18.74
C GLY A 76 -7.35 4.78 -18.72
N GLU A 77 -6.98 3.57 -18.37
CA GLU A 77 -7.90 2.44 -18.22
C GLU A 77 -8.25 2.16 -16.76
N TRP A 78 -9.44 1.61 -16.53
CA TRP A 78 -9.89 1.22 -15.19
C TRP A 78 -9.32 -0.14 -14.79
N ASN A 79 -8.66 -0.16 -13.63
CA ASN A 79 -8.18 -1.35 -12.95
C ASN A 79 -9.04 -1.63 -11.72
N LYS A 80 -9.34 -2.89 -11.46
CA LYS A 80 -10.08 -3.33 -10.28
C LYS A 80 -9.11 -3.80 -9.21
N VAL A 81 -9.29 -3.32 -7.99
CA VAL A 81 -8.53 -3.76 -6.81
C VAL A 81 -9.48 -4.24 -5.73
N LYS A 82 -9.12 -5.36 -5.11
CA LYS A 82 -9.70 -5.83 -3.86
C LYS A 82 -8.56 -6.07 -2.87
N ILE A 83 -8.70 -5.54 -1.67
CA ILE A 83 -7.82 -5.83 -0.54
C ILE A 83 -8.65 -6.63 0.46
N LEU A 84 -8.24 -7.86 0.72
CA LEU A 84 -8.76 -8.68 1.80
C LEU A 84 -7.81 -8.56 2.99
N CYS A 85 -8.32 -8.16 4.14
CA CYS A 85 -7.58 -8.16 5.40
C CYS A 85 -8.44 -8.88 6.46
N TYR A 86 -7.98 -10.04 6.90
CA TYR A 86 -8.71 -10.85 7.87
C TYR A 86 -7.77 -11.60 8.81
N LYS A 87 -7.87 -11.33 10.10
CA LYS A 87 -7.05 -11.95 11.15
C LYS A 87 -5.55 -11.94 10.84
N GLY A 88 -5.06 -10.79 10.35
CA GLY A 88 -3.65 -10.60 9.99
C GLY A 88 -3.26 -11.09 8.60
N THR A 89 -4.04 -11.94 7.96
CA THR A 89 -3.81 -12.31 6.56
C THR A 89 -4.28 -11.20 5.64
N VAL A 90 -3.41 -10.74 4.75
CA VAL A 90 -3.73 -9.73 3.74
C VAL A 90 -3.48 -10.30 2.35
N VAL A 91 -4.45 -10.09 1.46
CA VAL A 91 -4.33 -10.45 0.04
C VAL A 91 -4.72 -9.27 -0.82
N HIS A 92 -3.84 -8.87 -1.73
CA HIS A 92 -4.19 -7.93 -2.80
C HIS A 92 -4.62 -8.69 -4.05
N TYR A 93 -5.71 -8.25 -4.63
CA TYR A 93 -6.19 -8.73 -5.93
C TYR A 93 -6.12 -7.58 -6.93
N GLN A 94 -5.64 -7.86 -8.13
CA GLN A 94 -5.64 -6.94 -9.25
C GLN A 94 -6.36 -7.60 -10.43
N ASN A 95 -7.40 -6.93 -10.95
CA ASN A 95 -8.21 -7.43 -12.06
C ASN A 95 -8.69 -8.89 -11.85
N ASP A 96 -9.21 -9.13 -10.64
CA ASP A 96 -9.77 -10.39 -10.14
C ASP A 96 -8.76 -11.52 -9.84
N GLU A 97 -7.45 -11.30 -10.03
CA GLU A 97 -6.41 -12.24 -9.67
C GLU A 97 -5.72 -11.88 -8.34
N PRO A 98 -5.44 -12.83 -7.44
CA PRO A 98 -4.62 -12.59 -6.27
C PRO A 98 -3.17 -12.39 -6.71
N VAL A 99 -2.55 -11.28 -6.32
CA VAL A 99 -1.22 -10.90 -6.78
C VAL A 99 -0.20 -10.68 -5.66
N VAL A 100 -0.67 -10.48 -4.42
CA VAL A 100 0.16 -10.37 -3.21
C VAL A 100 -0.57 -11.06 -2.07
N GLU A 101 0.16 -11.80 -1.24
CA GLU A 101 -0.32 -12.33 0.04
C GLU A 101 0.78 -12.18 1.09
N TYR A 102 0.41 -11.78 2.31
CA TYR A 102 1.31 -11.68 3.44
C TYR A 102 0.55 -11.71 4.77
N HIS A 103 1.30 -11.84 5.88
CA HIS A 103 0.74 -11.95 7.21
C HIS A 103 1.32 -10.89 8.12
N LEU A 104 0.46 -9.96 8.58
CA LEU A 104 0.80 -8.91 9.53
C LEU A 104 1.21 -9.50 10.89
N TRP A 105 2.00 -8.73 11.65
CA TRP A 105 2.40 -9.00 13.03
C TRP A 105 3.24 -10.27 13.24
N THR A 106 3.77 -10.84 12.15
CA THR A 106 4.68 -12.00 12.16
C THR A 106 6.14 -11.56 12.13
N ASP A 107 7.06 -12.49 12.42
CA ASP A 107 8.50 -12.23 12.27
C ASP A 107 8.87 -11.95 10.81
N GLN A 108 8.21 -12.65 9.86
CA GLN A 108 8.39 -12.38 8.43
C GLN A 108 7.95 -10.98 8.05
N TRP A 109 6.86 -10.46 8.63
CA TRP A 109 6.42 -9.08 8.44
C TRP A 109 7.48 -8.09 8.92
N ARG A 110 8.05 -8.30 10.11
CA ARG A 110 9.14 -7.45 10.65
C ARG A 110 10.38 -7.47 9.77
N GLU A 111 10.74 -8.66 9.26
CA GLU A 111 11.86 -8.82 8.34
C GLU A 111 11.63 -8.07 7.02
N MET A 112 10.42 -8.11 6.45
CA MET A 112 10.08 -7.35 5.25
C MET A 112 10.21 -5.84 5.48
N ILE A 113 9.71 -5.30 6.60
CA ILE A 113 9.87 -3.88 6.93
C ILE A 113 11.36 -3.54 7.06
N HIS A 114 12.13 -4.38 7.75
CA HIS A 114 13.57 -4.18 7.94
C HIS A 114 14.33 -4.12 6.62
N ASN A 115 13.94 -4.89 5.62
CA ASN A 115 14.56 -4.92 4.29
C ASN A 115 14.03 -3.86 3.31
N SER A 116 13.09 -3.01 3.73
CA SER A 116 12.49 -1.95 2.94
C SER A 116 13.11 -0.57 3.23
N LYS A 117 12.58 0.48 2.59
CA LYS A 117 12.93 1.86 2.93
C LYS A 117 12.52 2.26 4.35
N PHE A 118 11.63 1.49 4.99
CA PHE A 118 11.13 1.72 6.35
C PHE A 118 11.94 0.97 7.41
N SER A 119 13.15 0.54 7.11
CA SER A 119 14.01 -0.14 8.07
C SER A 119 14.29 0.73 9.31
N LYS A 120 14.56 0.07 10.43
CA LYS A 120 14.85 0.77 11.70
C LYS A 120 16.01 1.75 11.60
N GLU A 121 17.01 1.43 10.78
CA GLU A 121 18.20 2.25 10.55
C GLU A 121 17.90 3.49 9.72
N LYS A 122 17.01 3.38 8.74
CA LYS A 122 16.66 4.48 7.83
C LYS A 122 15.53 5.34 8.37
N TRP A 123 14.53 4.74 8.96
CA TRP A 123 13.34 5.42 9.44
C TRP A 123 12.75 4.77 10.71
N PRO A 124 13.34 5.02 11.89
CA PRO A 124 12.94 4.36 13.14
C PRO A 124 11.46 4.46 13.48
N VAL A 125 10.85 5.64 13.30
CA VAL A 125 9.43 5.89 13.60
C VAL A 125 8.52 5.06 12.68
N ALA A 126 8.79 5.04 11.38
CA ALA A 126 8.02 4.24 10.43
C ALA A 126 8.18 2.74 10.71
N TYR A 127 9.38 2.29 11.06
CA TYR A 127 9.62 0.89 11.44
C TYR A 127 8.76 0.47 12.63
N GLU A 128 8.70 1.28 13.68
CA GLU A 128 7.93 0.99 14.88
C GLU A 128 6.42 0.97 14.58
N LEU A 129 5.91 1.98 13.87
CA LEU A 129 4.50 2.08 13.50
C LEU A 129 4.06 0.93 12.59
N LEU A 130 4.84 0.61 11.56
CA LEU A 130 4.52 -0.49 10.64
C LEU A 130 4.67 -1.87 11.31
N THR A 131 5.56 -2.02 12.27
CA THR A 131 5.64 -3.25 13.07
C THR A 131 4.33 -3.48 13.84
N ASN A 132 3.69 -2.40 14.32
CA ASN A 132 2.46 -2.41 15.08
C ASN A 132 1.26 -1.85 14.29
N VAL A 133 1.17 -2.19 13.01
CA VAL A 133 0.07 -1.74 12.12
C VAL A 133 -1.29 -1.90 12.80
N GLY A 134 -2.10 -0.85 12.77
CA GLY A 134 -3.41 -0.81 13.41
C GLY A 134 -3.38 -0.63 14.93
N GLY A 135 -2.19 -0.45 15.55
CA GLY A 135 -2.04 -0.28 16.99
C GLY A 135 -2.52 -1.49 17.80
N GLU A 136 -2.85 -1.25 19.06
CA GLU A 136 -3.24 -2.32 20.01
C GLU A 136 -4.52 -3.06 19.60
N ASN A 137 -5.45 -2.37 18.93
CA ASN A 137 -6.75 -2.94 18.53
C ASN A 137 -6.72 -3.57 17.14
N HIS A 138 -5.61 -3.46 16.40
CA HIS A 138 -5.50 -3.87 15.00
C HIS A 138 -6.58 -3.25 14.10
N GLU A 139 -6.88 -1.97 14.34
CA GLU A 139 -7.87 -1.17 13.63
C GLU A 139 -7.20 0.06 12.99
N GLY A 140 -7.85 0.67 11.99
CA GLY A 140 -7.34 1.88 11.40
C GLY A 140 -8.18 2.37 10.23
N TYR A 141 -7.73 3.48 9.65
CA TYR A 141 -8.38 4.16 8.54
C TYR A 141 -8.00 3.53 7.19
N ILE A 142 -8.88 3.75 6.21
CA ILE A 142 -8.58 3.56 4.79
C ILE A 142 -8.28 4.94 4.21
N GLY A 143 -7.17 5.07 3.49
CA GLY A 143 -6.77 6.33 2.88
C GLY A 143 -6.39 6.17 1.42
N PHE A 144 -6.51 7.26 0.67
CA PHE A 144 -6.06 7.37 -0.71
C PHE A 144 -5.02 8.47 -0.79
N GLN A 145 -3.91 8.20 -1.48
CA GLN A 145 -2.84 9.17 -1.60
C GLN A 145 -3.17 10.21 -2.68
N ASP A 146 -3.03 11.49 -2.32
CA ASP A 146 -2.83 12.57 -3.28
C ASP A 146 -1.30 12.74 -3.47
N HIS A 147 -0.81 12.39 -4.65
CA HIS A 147 0.60 12.51 -5.01
C HIS A 147 0.85 13.67 -6.00
N GLY A 148 -0.20 14.45 -6.30
CA GLY A 148 -0.15 15.57 -7.22
C GLY A 148 -0.48 15.21 -8.67
N ASP A 149 -0.81 13.96 -8.94
CA ASP A 149 -1.23 13.48 -10.26
C ASP A 149 -2.74 13.23 -10.30
N ASP A 150 -3.31 13.28 -11.51
CA ASP A 150 -4.72 12.94 -11.68
C ASP A 150 -4.96 11.45 -11.47
N VAL A 151 -5.77 11.13 -10.46
CA VAL A 151 -6.23 9.79 -10.16
C VAL A 151 -7.73 9.77 -9.93
N TRP A 152 -8.39 8.72 -10.37
CA TRP A 152 -9.82 8.52 -10.21
C TRP A 152 -10.10 7.20 -9.50
N PHE A 153 -10.98 7.26 -8.51
CA PHE A 153 -11.50 6.09 -7.81
C PHE A 153 -13.01 6.02 -7.97
N ARG A 154 -13.54 4.82 -8.15
CA ARG A 154 -14.98 4.57 -8.22
C ARG A 154 -15.34 3.21 -7.61
N ASN A 155 -16.64 2.97 -7.43
CA ASN A 155 -17.19 1.72 -6.90
C ASN A 155 -16.51 1.29 -5.59
N ILE A 156 -16.23 2.27 -4.72
CA ILE A 156 -15.59 2.02 -3.43
C ILE A 156 -16.59 1.32 -2.51
N LYS A 157 -16.24 0.11 -2.07
CA LYS A 157 -17.06 -0.69 -1.16
C LYS A 157 -16.18 -1.27 -0.07
N VAL A 158 -16.67 -1.21 1.15
CA VAL A 158 -16.05 -1.86 2.33
C VAL A 158 -17.02 -2.90 2.87
N LYS A 159 -16.52 -4.08 3.18
CA LYS A 159 -17.25 -5.13 3.86
C LYS A 159 -16.49 -5.51 5.13
N VAL A 160 -17.14 -5.35 6.27
CA VAL A 160 -16.61 -5.86 7.54
C VAL A 160 -16.79 -7.38 7.56
N LEU A 161 -15.72 -8.09 7.94
CA LEU A 161 -15.72 -9.54 8.07
C LEU A 161 -15.81 -9.90 9.56
N GLU A 162 -16.71 -10.80 9.90
CA GLU A 162 -16.92 -11.31 11.26
C GLU A 162 -16.00 -12.52 11.56
#